data_1f23687a805f8944626328fae3226c51
#
_entry.id   1f23687a805f8944626328fae3226c51
#
_cell.length_a   1.000
_cell.length_b   1.000
_cell.length_c   1.000
_cell.angle_alpha   90.00
_cell.angle_beta   90.00
_cell.angle_gamma   90.00
#
_symmetry.space_group_name_H-M   'P 1'
#
loop_
_entity.id
_entity.type
_entity.pdbx_description
1 polymer ?
#
loop_
_entity_poly.entity_id
_entity_poly.type
_entity_poly.pdbx_seq_one_letter_code
_entity_poly.pdbx_strand_id
1 'polypeptide(L)'
;MTVLRRALSLAWHGFLVLAALFVFVGAGTMAEIALYASHSSERPADAAVVLGAAVHTDRPSPVFAERIRHAVSLFRAGRVSRILMTGGLGPGDRRTEAEAAREWSLEQGVPPEAILLEKTSRTTQENLAFAKPILERHGVRRVLIVSDPLHMRRAMAIAHRLGFEAEPSPTPTSRYVGWRAWSRFLAGETYYLTRCRVTGYC
;
A
#
# COMPACT_ATOMS: atom_id res chain seq x y z
N MET A 1 42.40 -5.55 35.67
CA MET A 1 41.39 -6.51 35.15
C MET A 1 39.94 -6.17 35.50
N THR A 2 39.64 -5.48 36.60
CA THR A 2 38.28 -5.12 37.07
C THR A 2 37.58 -4.04 36.22
N VAL A 3 38.31 -3.03 35.77
CA VAL A 3 37.72 -1.90 34.98
C VAL A 3 37.26 -2.39 33.59
N LEU A 4 38.08 -3.19 32.91
CA LEU A 4 37.74 -3.76 31.59
C LEU A 4 36.48 -4.66 31.65
N ARG A 5 36.40 -5.52 32.68
CA ARG A 5 35.23 -6.39 32.88
C ARG A 5 33.95 -5.56 33.13
N ARG A 6 34.01 -4.46 33.89
CA ARG A 6 32.86 -3.56 34.10
C ARG A 6 32.45 -2.87 32.80
N ALA A 7 33.42 -2.37 32.03
CA ALA A 7 33.11 -1.73 30.74
C ALA A 7 32.44 -2.70 29.75
N LEU A 8 32.96 -3.95 29.64
CA LEU A 8 32.36 -5.00 28.83
C LEU A 8 30.96 -5.38 29.30
N SER A 9 30.73 -5.47 30.63
CA SER A 9 29.40 -5.74 31.18
C SER A 9 28.41 -4.62 30.86
N LEU A 10 28.78 -3.35 30.99
CA LEU A 10 27.95 -2.22 30.66
C LEU A 10 27.60 -2.20 29.16
N ALA A 11 28.59 -2.44 28.28
CA ALA A 11 28.35 -2.52 26.83
C ALA A 11 27.39 -3.68 26.48
N TRP A 12 27.53 -4.83 27.13
CA TRP A 12 26.62 -5.97 26.95
C TRP A 12 25.20 -5.67 27.39
N HIS A 13 25.01 -5.06 28.56
CA HIS A 13 23.66 -4.65 29.02
C HIS A 13 23.05 -3.59 28.10
N GLY A 14 23.84 -2.63 27.64
CA GLY A 14 23.42 -1.65 26.63
C GLY A 14 22.95 -2.31 25.35
N PHE A 15 23.71 -3.28 24.84
CA PHE A 15 23.32 -4.07 23.67
C PHE A 15 22.01 -4.83 23.88
N LEU A 16 21.85 -5.51 25.02
CA LEU A 16 20.63 -6.25 25.34
C LEU A 16 19.40 -5.33 25.41
N VAL A 17 19.54 -4.14 26.02
CA VAL A 17 18.45 -3.15 26.07
C VAL A 17 18.07 -2.67 24.67
N LEU A 18 19.05 -2.36 23.81
CA LEU A 18 18.77 -1.95 22.42
C LEU A 18 18.13 -3.08 21.61
N ALA A 19 18.58 -4.32 21.78
CA ALA A 19 18.00 -5.49 21.13
C ALA A 19 16.55 -5.71 21.60
N ALA A 20 16.27 -5.60 22.89
CA ALA A 20 14.93 -5.72 23.45
C ALA A 20 14.00 -4.61 22.93
N LEU A 21 14.50 -3.38 22.86
CA LEU A 21 13.74 -2.24 22.30
C LEU A 21 13.43 -2.47 20.82
N PHE A 22 14.40 -2.95 20.02
CA PHE A 22 14.21 -3.28 18.60
C PHE A 22 13.12 -4.34 18.41
N VAL A 23 13.17 -5.43 19.21
CA VAL A 23 12.14 -6.47 19.18
C VAL A 23 10.77 -5.92 19.57
N PHE A 24 10.71 -5.12 20.62
CA PHE A 24 9.48 -4.51 21.12
C PHE A 24 8.83 -3.58 20.07
N VAL A 25 9.62 -2.70 19.44
CA VAL A 25 9.14 -1.80 18.36
C VAL A 25 8.68 -2.62 17.15
N GLY A 26 9.42 -3.66 16.77
CA GLY A 26 9.04 -4.55 15.68
C GLY A 26 7.73 -5.27 15.93
N ALA A 27 7.58 -5.86 17.12
CA ALA A 27 6.35 -6.56 17.53
C ALA A 27 5.14 -5.62 17.60
N GLY A 28 5.33 -4.41 18.15
CA GLY A 28 4.29 -3.38 18.19
C GLY A 28 3.85 -2.93 16.79
N THR A 29 4.80 -2.73 15.88
CA THR A 29 4.50 -2.39 14.48
C THR A 29 3.78 -3.54 13.76
N MET A 30 4.17 -4.79 13.98
CA MET A 30 3.47 -5.97 13.44
C MET A 30 2.02 -6.03 13.92
N ALA A 31 1.81 -5.87 15.22
CA ALA A 31 0.46 -5.87 15.80
C ALA A 31 -0.40 -4.74 15.23
N GLU A 32 0.15 -3.53 15.12
CA GLU A 32 -0.53 -2.39 14.50
C GLU A 32 -0.96 -2.68 13.05
N ILE A 33 -0.07 -3.24 12.22
CA ILE A 33 -0.39 -3.60 10.83
C ILE A 33 -1.49 -4.64 10.79
N ALA A 34 -1.39 -5.71 11.60
CA ALA A 34 -2.36 -6.78 11.65
C ALA A 34 -3.75 -6.31 12.11
N LEU A 35 -3.82 -5.44 13.11
CA LEU A 35 -5.07 -4.83 13.58
C LEU A 35 -5.66 -3.86 12.55
N TYR A 36 -4.81 -3.10 11.86
CA TYR A 36 -5.27 -2.16 10.85
C TYR A 36 -5.74 -2.84 9.56
N ALA A 37 -5.35 -4.08 9.31
CA ALA A 37 -5.64 -4.83 8.07
C ALA A 37 -7.14 -5.01 7.78
N SER A 38 -7.97 -5.03 8.81
CA SER A 38 -9.43 -5.11 8.70
C SER A 38 -10.14 -3.75 8.68
N HIS A 39 -9.37 -2.65 8.83
CA HIS A 39 -9.96 -1.32 8.86
C HIS A 39 -10.40 -0.87 7.47
N SER A 40 -11.70 -0.76 7.25
CA SER A 40 -12.33 -0.36 6.00
C SER A 40 -13.33 0.76 6.24
N SER A 41 -13.35 1.75 5.37
CA SER A 41 -14.36 2.81 5.42
C SER A 41 -15.59 2.43 4.61
N GLU A 42 -16.75 2.71 5.15
CA GLU A 42 -18.03 2.60 4.45
C GLU A 42 -18.48 3.93 3.82
N ARG A 43 -17.71 5.01 4.00
CA ARG A 43 -18.05 6.33 3.46
C ARG A 43 -17.84 6.36 1.94
N PRO A 44 -18.75 7.01 1.17
CA PRO A 44 -18.51 7.27 -0.24
C PRO A 44 -17.36 8.27 -0.42
N ALA A 45 -16.68 8.17 -1.56
CA ALA A 45 -15.60 9.07 -1.94
C ALA A 45 -15.72 9.43 -3.44
N ASP A 46 -14.95 10.42 -3.89
CA ASP A 46 -15.00 10.84 -5.29
C ASP A 46 -14.33 9.82 -6.21
N ALA A 47 -13.23 9.22 -5.73
CA ALA A 47 -12.47 8.22 -6.49
C ALA A 47 -11.88 7.11 -5.62
N ALA A 48 -11.64 5.95 -6.24
CA ALA A 48 -10.76 4.89 -5.71
C ALA A 48 -9.37 5.05 -6.33
N VAL A 49 -8.33 5.06 -5.50
CA VAL A 49 -6.92 5.01 -5.93
C VAL A 49 -6.42 3.60 -5.74
N VAL A 50 -6.18 2.90 -6.85
CA VAL A 50 -5.71 1.52 -6.85
C VAL A 50 -4.20 1.52 -6.91
N LEU A 51 -3.55 1.05 -5.84
CA LEU A 51 -2.10 0.96 -5.80
C LEU A 51 -1.62 -0.22 -6.64
N GLY A 52 -0.60 0.01 -7.46
CA GLY A 52 0.04 -1.00 -8.30
C GLY A 52 0.62 -2.17 -7.50
N ALA A 53 0.74 -3.34 -8.15
CA ALA A 53 1.23 -4.56 -7.50
C ALA A 53 1.84 -5.59 -8.44
N ALA A 54 2.32 -5.20 -9.55
CA ALA A 54 2.96 -5.97 -10.62
C ALA A 54 2.02 -6.45 -11.73
N VAL A 55 2.61 -6.55 -12.91
CA VAL A 55 2.04 -7.14 -14.13
C VAL A 55 2.85 -8.40 -14.45
N HIS A 56 2.19 -9.39 -15.02
CA HIS A 56 2.85 -10.58 -15.57
C HIS A 56 2.57 -10.63 -17.07
N THR A 57 3.61 -10.39 -17.86
CA THR A 57 3.56 -10.25 -19.31
C THR A 57 2.72 -9.01 -19.71
N ASP A 58 1.41 -9.14 -19.89
CA ASP A 58 0.52 -8.03 -20.27
C ASP A 58 -0.75 -7.96 -19.40
N ARG A 59 -0.84 -8.80 -18.35
CA ARG A 59 -2.02 -8.87 -17.48
C ARG A 59 -1.66 -8.56 -16.01
N PRO A 60 -2.59 -7.98 -15.25
CA PRO A 60 -2.40 -7.80 -13.81
C PRO A 60 -2.05 -9.14 -13.12
N SER A 61 -1.07 -9.11 -12.22
CA SER A 61 -0.80 -10.25 -11.34
C SER A 61 -2.05 -10.64 -10.55
N PRO A 62 -2.15 -11.88 -10.03
CA PRO A 62 -3.31 -12.29 -9.23
C PRO A 62 -3.59 -11.36 -8.05
N VAL A 63 -2.55 -10.81 -7.42
CA VAL A 63 -2.67 -9.80 -6.34
C VAL A 63 -3.25 -8.51 -6.87
N PHE A 64 -2.72 -8.01 -7.99
CA PHE A 64 -3.19 -6.77 -8.59
C PHE A 64 -4.62 -6.88 -9.11
N ALA A 65 -4.98 -8.03 -9.70
CA ALA A 65 -6.35 -8.31 -10.15
C ALA A 65 -7.39 -8.22 -9.02
N GLU A 66 -7.04 -8.65 -7.79
CA GLU A 66 -7.94 -8.49 -6.64
C GLU A 66 -8.17 -7.01 -6.28
N ARG A 67 -7.12 -6.19 -6.32
CA ARG A 67 -7.25 -4.73 -6.08
C ARG A 67 -8.15 -4.08 -7.12
N ILE A 68 -7.94 -4.40 -8.40
CA ILE A 68 -8.75 -3.87 -9.50
C ILE A 68 -10.20 -4.32 -9.37
N ARG A 69 -10.43 -5.61 -9.09
CA ARG A 69 -11.78 -6.17 -8.87
C ARG A 69 -12.52 -5.45 -7.74
N HIS A 70 -11.82 -5.19 -6.64
CA HIS A 70 -12.39 -4.44 -5.52
C HIS A 70 -12.76 -3.01 -5.93
N ALA A 71 -11.88 -2.29 -6.62
CA ALA A 71 -12.17 -0.94 -7.12
C ALA A 71 -13.36 -0.90 -8.08
N VAL A 72 -13.45 -1.88 -9.00
CA VAL A 72 -14.61 -2.03 -9.89
C VAL A 72 -15.89 -2.30 -9.09
N SER A 73 -15.84 -3.09 -8.03
CA SER A 73 -17.01 -3.31 -7.17
C SER A 73 -17.44 -2.04 -6.45
N LEU A 74 -16.51 -1.22 -5.97
CA LEU A 74 -16.81 0.08 -5.37
C LEU A 74 -17.46 1.04 -6.38
N PHE A 75 -16.98 1.06 -7.62
CA PHE A 75 -17.56 1.84 -8.70
C PHE A 75 -18.98 1.40 -9.03
N ARG A 76 -19.20 0.09 -9.22
CA ARG A 76 -20.54 -0.47 -9.49
C ARG A 76 -21.54 -0.23 -8.36
N ALA A 77 -21.06 -0.21 -7.12
CA ALA A 77 -21.87 0.10 -5.95
C ALA A 77 -22.16 1.62 -5.76
N GLY A 78 -21.66 2.48 -6.67
CA GLY A 78 -21.81 3.92 -6.55
C GLY A 78 -21.04 4.55 -5.39
N ARG A 79 -20.09 3.80 -4.79
CA ARG A 79 -19.24 4.27 -3.70
C ARG A 79 -18.19 5.28 -4.17
N VAL A 80 -17.78 5.17 -5.42
CA VAL A 80 -16.89 6.10 -6.12
C VAL A 80 -17.40 6.38 -7.54
N SER A 81 -17.12 7.56 -8.07
CA SER A 81 -17.47 7.92 -9.45
C SER A 81 -16.30 7.75 -10.43
N ARG A 82 -15.08 7.57 -9.93
CA ARG A 82 -13.86 7.38 -10.72
C ARG A 82 -12.95 6.36 -10.08
N ILE A 83 -12.08 5.77 -10.92
CA ILE A 83 -11.01 4.88 -10.48
C ILE A 83 -9.70 5.42 -11.04
N LEU A 84 -8.74 5.73 -10.20
CA LEU A 84 -7.37 6.03 -10.61
C LEU A 84 -6.51 4.78 -10.45
N MET A 85 -6.01 4.27 -11.58
CA MET A 85 -5.04 3.18 -11.61
C MET A 85 -3.63 3.75 -11.55
N THR A 86 -2.79 3.25 -10.64
CA THR A 86 -1.41 3.70 -10.48
C THR A 86 -0.43 2.57 -10.75
N GLY A 87 0.77 2.93 -11.20
CA GLY A 87 1.87 2.02 -11.42
C GLY A 87 2.49 2.15 -12.80
N GLY A 88 3.80 2.32 -12.82
CA GLY A 88 4.62 2.47 -14.01
C GLY A 88 4.99 1.15 -14.67
N LEU A 89 5.99 1.21 -15.56
CA LEU A 89 6.50 0.06 -16.27
C LEU A 89 7.49 -0.71 -15.38
N GLY A 90 7.17 -1.97 -15.10
CA GLY A 90 8.06 -2.90 -14.41
C GLY A 90 9.21 -3.39 -15.30
N PRO A 91 10.30 -3.90 -14.71
CA PRO A 91 11.40 -4.49 -15.47
C PRO A 91 10.93 -5.68 -16.31
N GLY A 92 11.11 -5.59 -17.63
CA GLY A 92 10.71 -6.63 -18.59
C GLY A 92 9.25 -6.63 -19.01
N ASP A 93 8.43 -5.74 -18.45
CA ASP A 93 7.04 -5.58 -18.85
C ASP A 93 6.92 -4.78 -20.16
N ARG A 94 5.85 -5.02 -20.91
CA ARG A 94 5.53 -4.27 -22.15
C ARG A 94 4.55 -3.13 -21.92
N ARG A 95 3.85 -3.16 -20.78
CA ARG A 95 2.82 -2.20 -20.39
C ARG A 95 3.03 -1.78 -18.95
N THR A 96 2.61 -0.57 -18.64
CA THR A 96 2.57 -0.11 -17.25
C THR A 96 1.49 -0.85 -16.46
N GLU A 97 1.66 -0.95 -15.16
CA GLU A 97 0.65 -1.52 -14.26
C GLU A 97 -0.70 -0.81 -14.44
N ALA A 98 -0.68 0.52 -14.54
CA ALA A 98 -1.88 1.33 -14.74
C ALA A 98 -2.60 1.01 -16.07
N GLU A 99 -1.86 0.80 -17.18
CA GLU A 99 -2.44 0.45 -18.48
C GLU A 99 -3.07 -0.95 -18.47
N ALA A 100 -2.38 -1.94 -17.89
CA ALA A 100 -2.92 -3.28 -17.74
C ALA A 100 -4.20 -3.29 -16.85
N ALA A 101 -4.21 -2.50 -15.79
CA ALA A 101 -5.36 -2.35 -14.91
C ALA A 101 -6.54 -1.66 -15.61
N ARG A 102 -6.27 -0.64 -16.44
CA ARG A 102 -7.29 0.02 -17.25
C ARG A 102 -7.97 -0.97 -18.21
N GLU A 103 -7.19 -1.71 -18.98
CA GLU A 103 -7.70 -2.66 -19.94
C GLU A 103 -8.58 -3.71 -19.27
N TRP A 104 -8.10 -4.28 -18.17
CA TRP A 104 -8.88 -5.21 -17.38
C TRP A 104 -10.20 -4.61 -16.85
N SER A 105 -10.20 -3.34 -16.45
CA SER A 105 -11.40 -2.64 -15.96
C SER A 105 -12.41 -2.34 -17.06
N LEU A 106 -11.93 -2.02 -18.28
CA LEU A 106 -12.79 -1.86 -19.45
C LEU A 106 -13.49 -3.18 -19.81
N GLU A 107 -12.77 -4.31 -19.75
CA GLU A 107 -13.36 -5.66 -19.92
C GLU A 107 -14.47 -5.95 -18.88
N GLN A 108 -14.39 -5.32 -17.70
CA GLN A 108 -15.40 -5.41 -16.65
C GLN A 108 -16.54 -4.38 -16.80
N GLY A 109 -16.57 -3.59 -17.87
CA GLY A 109 -17.63 -2.63 -18.17
C GLY A 109 -17.50 -1.29 -17.42
N VAL A 110 -16.33 -0.93 -16.91
CA VAL A 110 -16.10 0.41 -16.38
C VAL A 110 -15.94 1.38 -17.55
N PRO A 111 -16.69 2.49 -17.63
CA PRO A 111 -16.57 3.45 -18.74
C PRO A 111 -15.17 4.08 -18.81
N PRO A 112 -14.62 4.29 -20.02
CA PRO A 112 -13.28 4.86 -20.17
C PRO A 112 -13.07 6.21 -19.46
N GLU A 113 -14.09 7.05 -19.44
CA GLU A 113 -14.11 8.37 -18.81
C GLU A 113 -14.07 8.33 -17.28
N ALA A 114 -14.43 7.20 -16.68
CA ALA A 114 -14.33 6.98 -15.24
C ALA A 114 -12.95 6.49 -14.79
N ILE A 115 -12.05 6.15 -15.73
CA ILE A 115 -10.72 5.59 -15.43
C ILE A 115 -9.64 6.65 -15.64
N LEU A 116 -8.93 6.99 -14.58
CA LEU A 116 -7.75 7.84 -14.59
C LEU A 116 -6.50 6.98 -14.49
N LEU A 117 -5.38 7.44 -15.05
CA LEU A 117 -4.12 6.70 -15.08
C LEU A 117 -2.95 7.55 -14.53
N GLU A 118 -2.16 6.92 -13.68
CA GLU A 118 -0.82 7.33 -13.30
C GLU A 118 0.15 6.23 -13.72
N LYS A 119 1.11 6.54 -14.64
CA LYS A 119 1.88 5.54 -15.38
C LYS A 119 3.40 5.57 -15.15
N THR A 120 3.86 6.36 -14.20
CA THR A 120 5.29 6.65 -14.05
C THR A 120 5.90 6.17 -12.74
N SER A 121 5.07 5.92 -11.75
CA SER A 121 5.48 5.52 -10.41
C SER A 121 6.12 4.13 -10.35
N ARG A 122 7.06 3.96 -9.42
CA ARG A 122 7.76 2.69 -9.15
C ARG A 122 7.72 2.27 -7.69
N THR A 123 7.21 3.15 -6.84
CA THR A 123 7.09 2.91 -5.39
C THR A 123 5.70 3.32 -4.91
N THR A 124 5.29 2.84 -3.75
CA THR A 124 4.01 3.25 -3.16
C THR A 124 3.93 4.75 -2.89
N GLN A 125 5.06 5.36 -2.51
CA GLN A 125 5.13 6.81 -2.30
C GLN A 125 4.92 7.57 -3.61
N GLU A 126 5.53 7.11 -4.69
CA GLU A 126 5.34 7.70 -6.03
C GLU A 126 3.93 7.47 -6.55
N ASN A 127 3.34 6.28 -6.36
CA ASN A 127 1.94 6.02 -6.74
C ASN A 127 1.03 7.12 -6.21
N LEU A 128 1.15 7.46 -4.93
CA LEU A 128 0.32 8.47 -4.29
C LEU A 128 0.77 9.89 -4.65
N ALA A 129 2.07 10.18 -4.65
CA ALA A 129 2.56 11.51 -4.98
C ALA A 129 2.19 11.94 -6.40
N PHE A 130 2.28 11.03 -7.37
CA PHE A 130 1.94 11.32 -8.77
C PHE A 130 0.43 11.24 -9.05
N ALA A 131 -0.31 10.47 -8.24
CA ALA A 131 -1.77 10.44 -8.27
C ALA A 131 -2.39 11.80 -7.90
N LYS A 132 -1.80 12.51 -6.93
CA LYS A 132 -2.38 13.72 -6.35
C LYS A 132 -2.70 14.80 -7.39
N PRO A 133 -1.76 15.27 -8.23
CA PRO A 133 -2.05 16.29 -9.24
C PRO A 133 -3.06 15.82 -10.31
N ILE A 134 -3.16 14.51 -10.57
CA ILE A 134 -4.18 13.97 -11.48
C ILE A 134 -5.56 14.12 -10.86
N LEU A 135 -5.72 13.73 -9.61
CA LEU A 135 -6.99 13.83 -8.89
C LEU A 135 -7.45 15.28 -8.72
N GLU A 136 -6.53 16.18 -8.37
CA GLU A 136 -6.82 17.62 -8.22
C GLU A 136 -7.36 18.24 -9.52
N ARG A 137 -6.75 17.93 -10.68
CA ARG A 137 -7.24 18.40 -11.99
C ARG A 137 -8.65 17.91 -12.34
N HIS A 138 -9.08 16.77 -11.75
CA HIS A 138 -10.40 16.21 -11.96
C HIS A 138 -11.40 16.57 -10.84
N GLY A 139 -11.04 17.50 -9.95
CA GLY A 139 -11.90 17.97 -8.86
C GLY A 139 -12.14 16.93 -7.76
N VAL A 140 -11.30 15.87 -7.69
CA VAL A 140 -11.39 14.82 -6.68
C VAL A 140 -10.80 15.33 -5.37
N ARG A 141 -11.54 15.22 -4.28
CA ARG A 141 -11.11 15.62 -2.93
C ARG A 141 -10.90 14.41 -2.03
N ARG A 142 -11.95 13.60 -1.88
CA ARG A 142 -11.90 12.39 -1.03
C ARG A 142 -11.64 11.15 -1.85
N VAL A 143 -10.74 10.30 -1.36
CA VAL A 143 -10.35 9.07 -2.05
C VAL A 143 -10.43 7.84 -1.14
N LEU A 144 -10.78 6.70 -1.72
CA LEU A 144 -10.58 5.39 -1.12
C LEU A 144 -9.25 4.82 -1.63
N ILE A 145 -8.33 4.52 -0.71
CA ILE A 145 -7.09 3.83 -1.07
C ILE A 145 -7.37 2.33 -1.15
N VAL A 146 -7.18 1.74 -2.32
CA VAL A 146 -7.39 0.32 -2.57
C VAL A 146 -6.05 -0.42 -2.62
N SER A 147 -5.85 -1.34 -1.70
CA SER A 147 -4.66 -2.17 -1.61
C SER A 147 -4.92 -3.46 -0.81
N ASP A 148 -3.88 -4.30 -0.63
CA ASP A 148 -3.98 -5.47 0.24
C ASP A 148 -4.09 -5.07 1.71
N PRO A 149 -4.77 -5.89 2.54
CA PRO A 149 -5.00 -5.60 3.96
C PRO A 149 -3.74 -5.25 4.74
N LEU A 150 -2.68 -6.05 4.66
CA LEU A 150 -1.44 -5.81 5.40
C LEU A 150 -0.65 -4.58 4.89
N HIS A 151 -0.83 -4.22 3.61
CA HIS A 151 -0.20 -3.02 3.05
C HIS A 151 -0.92 -1.73 3.45
N MET A 152 -2.19 -1.83 3.87
CA MET A 152 -3.07 -0.67 4.07
C MET A 152 -2.52 0.33 5.09
N ARG A 153 -1.96 -0.14 6.21
CA ARG A 153 -1.42 0.76 7.24
C ARG A 153 -0.31 1.68 6.71
N ARG A 154 0.60 1.15 5.87
CA ARG A 154 1.67 1.95 5.24
C ARG A 154 1.12 2.86 4.14
N ALA A 155 0.23 2.36 3.30
CA ALA A 155 -0.41 3.16 2.26
C ALA A 155 -1.13 4.39 2.83
N MET A 156 -1.88 4.21 3.92
CA MET A 156 -2.57 5.31 4.60
C MET A 156 -1.60 6.29 5.27
N ALA A 157 -0.49 5.82 5.86
CA ALA A 157 0.53 6.69 6.42
C ALA A 157 1.14 7.61 5.35
N ILE A 158 1.37 7.08 4.15
CA ILE A 158 1.86 7.86 3.00
C ILE A 158 0.79 8.86 2.52
N ALA A 159 -0.45 8.40 2.33
CA ALA A 159 -1.55 9.23 1.87
C ALA A 159 -1.77 10.44 2.79
N HIS A 160 -1.84 10.23 4.10
CA HIS A 160 -1.99 11.32 5.07
C HIS A 160 -0.81 12.29 5.06
N ARG A 161 0.43 11.78 4.95
CA ARG A 161 1.62 12.64 4.86
C ARG A 161 1.62 13.51 3.61
N LEU A 162 1.08 13.01 2.50
CA LEU A 162 0.92 13.77 1.25
C LEU A 162 -0.31 14.68 1.26
N GLY A 163 -1.06 14.73 2.37
CA GLY A 163 -2.22 15.59 2.53
C GLY A 163 -3.45 15.15 1.74
N PHE A 164 -3.65 13.84 1.58
CA PHE A 164 -4.90 13.31 1.02
C PHE A 164 -6.01 13.30 2.08
N GLU A 165 -7.22 13.62 1.67
CA GLU A 165 -8.45 13.23 2.37
C GLU A 165 -8.74 11.78 1.96
N ALA A 166 -8.09 10.84 2.62
CA ALA A 166 -8.07 9.43 2.25
C ALA A 166 -8.71 8.54 3.31
N GLU A 167 -9.43 7.52 2.85
CA GLU A 167 -10.01 6.47 3.67
C GLU A 167 -9.51 5.09 3.17
N PRO A 168 -9.32 4.11 4.07
CA PRO A 168 -8.85 2.78 3.68
C PRO A 168 -9.96 1.94 3.07
N SER A 169 -9.61 1.19 2.03
CA SER A 169 -10.49 0.20 1.41
C SER A 169 -9.67 -1.03 1.01
N PRO A 170 -9.32 -1.88 2.00
CA PRO A 170 -8.56 -3.10 1.73
C PRO A 170 -9.36 -4.08 0.89
N THR A 171 -8.66 -4.84 0.02
CA THR A 171 -9.31 -5.91 -0.75
C THR A 171 -9.89 -6.96 0.18
N PRO A 172 -11.16 -7.37 0.01
CA PRO A 172 -11.76 -8.41 0.86
C PRO A 172 -11.16 -9.79 0.60
N THR A 173 -10.57 -9.99 -0.59
CA THR A 173 -9.98 -11.24 -1.06
C THR A 173 -8.49 -11.06 -1.32
N SER A 174 -7.66 -11.20 -0.28
CA SER A 174 -6.21 -11.15 -0.44
C SER A 174 -5.66 -12.48 -1.00
N ARG A 175 -4.67 -12.41 -1.88
CA ARG A 175 -3.96 -13.59 -2.42
C ARG A 175 -2.77 -14.02 -1.55
N TYR A 176 -2.49 -13.30 -0.49
CA TYR A 176 -1.51 -13.70 0.52
C TYR A 176 -2.13 -14.70 1.51
N VAL A 177 -2.54 -15.87 0.98
CA VAL A 177 -3.15 -16.95 1.74
C VAL A 177 -2.09 -17.91 2.28
N GLY A 178 -2.35 -18.46 3.49
CA GLY A 178 -1.41 -19.33 4.18
C GLY A 178 -0.37 -18.57 5.02
N TRP A 179 0.01 -19.20 6.15
CA TRP A 179 0.83 -18.55 7.18
C TRP A 179 2.20 -18.06 6.66
N ARG A 180 2.83 -18.80 5.71
CA ARG A 180 4.16 -18.43 5.15
C ARG A 180 4.09 -17.18 4.28
N ALA A 181 3.09 -17.06 3.40
CA ALA A 181 2.91 -15.88 2.57
C ALA A 181 2.52 -14.67 3.42
N TRP A 182 1.58 -14.87 4.33
CA TRP A 182 1.11 -13.85 5.25
C TRP A 182 2.21 -13.31 6.15
N SER A 183 2.99 -14.19 6.82
CA SER A 183 4.06 -13.77 7.73
C SER A 183 5.21 -13.07 7.01
N ARG A 184 5.58 -13.54 5.80
CA ARG A 184 6.61 -12.88 4.98
C ARG A 184 6.15 -11.48 4.57
N PHE A 185 4.89 -11.33 4.16
CA PHE A 185 4.34 -10.04 3.77
C PHE A 185 4.26 -9.10 4.97
N LEU A 186 3.78 -9.58 6.12
CA LEU A 186 3.74 -8.80 7.36
C LEU A 186 5.14 -8.34 7.79
N ALA A 187 6.14 -9.21 7.74
CA ALA A 187 7.51 -8.85 8.07
C ALA A 187 8.06 -7.77 7.13
N GLY A 188 7.79 -7.89 5.83
CA GLY A 188 8.14 -6.86 4.84
C GLY A 188 7.48 -5.52 5.12
N GLU A 189 6.17 -5.50 5.37
CA GLU A 189 5.45 -4.28 5.69
C GLU A 189 5.88 -3.66 7.03
N THR A 190 6.24 -4.50 8.02
CA THR A 190 6.83 -4.03 9.29
C THR A 190 8.15 -3.29 9.04
N TYR A 191 9.03 -3.86 8.24
CA TYR A 191 10.30 -3.22 7.87
C TYR A 191 10.04 -1.89 7.13
N TYR A 192 9.21 -1.88 6.09
CA TYR A 192 8.95 -0.69 5.30
C TYR A 192 8.24 0.40 6.09
N LEU A 193 7.26 0.06 6.94
CA LEU A 193 6.58 1.04 7.77
C LEU A 193 7.50 1.63 8.84
N THR A 194 8.35 0.81 9.46
CA THR A 194 9.35 1.29 10.42
C THR A 194 10.36 2.22 9.75
N ARG A 195 10.89 1.82 8.58
CA ARG A 195 11.77 2.68 7.78
C ARG A 195 11.11 4.01 7.43
N CYS A 196 9.87 3.96 6.99
CA CYS A 196 9.08 5.13 6.63
C CYS A 196 8.95 6.11 7.81
N ARG A 197 8.76 5.61 9.02
CA ARG A 197 8.65 6.42 10.25
C ARG A 197 9.97 7.07 10.65
N VAL A 198 11.08 6.34 10.48
CA VAL A 198 12.42 6.80 10.88
C VAL A 198 13.01 7.77 9.85
N THR A 199 12.92 7.44 8.57
CA THR A 199 13.61 8.19 7.50
C THR A 199 12.73 9.24 6.82
N GLY A 200 11.41 9.15 6.99
CA GLY A 200 10.46 9.94 6.20
C GLY A 200 10.28 9.46 4.77
N TYR A 201 11.08 8.50 4.31
CA TYR A 201 10.98 7.92 2.97
C TYR A 201 10.29 6.55 3.01
N CYS A 202 9.19 6.42 2.34
CA CYS A 202 8.34 5.25 2.26
C CYS A 202 8.42 4.60 0.88
#